data_f89e6d92dd210d08a16a5c19c75fdd72
#
_entry.id   f89e6d92dd210d08a16a5c19c75fdd72
#
_cell.length_a   1.000
_cell.length_b   1.000
_cell.length_c   1.000
_cell.angle_alpha   90.00
_cell.angle_beta   90.00
_cell.angle_gamma   90.00
#
_symmetry.space_group_name_H-M   'P 1'
#
loop_
_entity.id
_entity.type
_entity.pdbx_description
1 polymer ?
#
loop_
_entity_poly.entity_id
_entity_poly.type
_entity_poly.pdbx_seq_one_letter_code
_entity_poly.pdbx_strand_id
1 'polypeptide(L)'
;MRELTLRSVILGGLLTLLFTAANVYLGLKVGLTFATSIPAAVISMAILRLLRGGTILENNIVQTIASAAGTLSAIIFVLPGLVILGYWQGFPFVTTAAVCATGGVLGVMFSVPLRRALVTGSDLPYPEGMAAAEVLRIGSAEGSGAAENQQGLRTIIVTSLASAGISLLIAMKLMVGEIAKYIRVGAGATGAATSLSFALLGVGHLVGLSVGMAMLTGIAITWMGLVPYFSQGVAGTDVVAIANGVFRAKARFIGAGTIGIAAIWTLLKIIGPIIGGIRSALAANAARGSGETLPLAERDLPIKQVALVILATMIPIAFLLWQFIADGPLAVHSGVLIATTVVYILLAGIVIASVCGYMAGLIGASNSPISGVGILAVVGVSLMMLAFIGRGSDVTTTEAMVAYALFATAIVFGIATISNDNLQDLKTGQVVGATPWRQQVALVIGVLFGSLAIPGVLDLLNNAFGFAGAPGAREQALAAPQALLISALAKGVLGGDLEWPLLGLGAVIGVVIIAIDELLGRARKLRLPPLGVGMGVYLPMSLTLLIVVGSVIGTRYEAWAERQPDPETAKRFGVLAATGLIVGESLFGVAF
;
A
#
# COMPACT_ATOMS: atom_id res chain seq x y z
N MET A 1 15.96 -19.67 -19.14
CA MET A 1 16.83 -18.72 -18.40
C MET A 1 16.78 -19.05 -16.92
N ARG A 2 17.85 -18.74 -16.16
CA ARG A 2 17.86 -18.89 -14.69
C ARG A 2 16.98 -17.79 -14.08
N GLU A 3 16.08 -18.16 -13.15
CA GLU A 3 15.21 -17.22 -12.46
C GLU A 3 15.42 -17.29 -10.94
N LEU A 4 14.79 -18.24 -10.27
CA LEU A 4 14.90 -18.45 -8.83
C LEU A 4 16.21 -19.21 -8.54
N THR A 5 17.26 -18.49 -8.18
CA THR A 5 18.60 -19.03 -7.87
C THR A 5 18.96 -18.75 -6.42
N LEU A 6 19.85 -19.53 -5.83
CA LEU A 6 20.29 -19.31 -4.45
C LEU A 6 20.88 -17.90 -4.26
N ARG A 7 21.66 -17.41 -5.24
CA ARG A 7 22.24 -16.05 -5.18
C ARG A 7 21.16 -14.96 -5.23
N SER A 8 20.08 -15.16 -6.02
CA SER A 8 18.97 -14.19 -6.04
C SER A 8 18.20 -14.19 -4.72
N VAL A 9 18.04 -15.35 -4.08
CA VAL A 9 17.39 -15.46 -2.75
C VAL A 9 18.26 -14.80 -1.67
N ILE A 10 19.57 -15.08 -1.64
CA ILE A 10 20.48 -14.47 -0.65
C ILE A 10 20.53 -12.95 -0.83
N LEU A 11 20.69 -12.47 -2.06
CA LEU A 11 20.76 -11.03 -2.33
C LEU A 11 19.42 -10.34 -2.00
N GLY A 12 18.29 -10.95 -2.38
CA GLY A 12 16.97 -10.46 -2.02
C GLY A 12 16.77 -10.39 -0.51
N GLY A 13 17.21 -11.44 0.22
CA GLY A 13 17.18 -11.47 1.68
C GLY A 13 18.05 -10.38 2.34
N LEU A 14 19.23 -10.10 1.83
CA LEU A 14 20.09 -9.02 2.33
C LEU A 14 19.47 -7.63 2.08
N LEU A 15 18.92 -7.41 0.89
CA LEU A 15 18.20 -6.15 0.58
C LEU A 15 16.94 -5.99 1.42
N THR A 16 16.30 -7.10 1.78
CA THR A 16 15.17 -7.11 2.71
C THR A 16 15.49 -6.43 4.03
N LEU A 17 16.63 -6.76 4.65
CA LEU A 17 17.03 -6.17 5.94
C LEU A 17 17.16 -4.64 5.82
N LEU A 18 17.81 -4.17 4.76
CA LEU A 18 18.01 -2.75 4.50
C LEU A 18 16.68 -2.01 4.33
N PHE A 19 15.84 -2.51 3.42
CA PHE A 19 14.59 -1.83 3.08
C PHE A 19 13.53 -1.93 4.18
N THR A 20 13.48 -3.06 4.89
CA THR A 20 12.59 -3.20 6.05
C THR A 20 12.96 -2.20 7.14
N ALA A 21 14.24 -2.08 7.50
CA ALA A 21 14.69 -1.13 8.51
C ALA A 21 14.36 0.32 8.13
N ALA A 22 14.64 0.71 6.87
CA ALA A 22 14.34 2.05 6.36
C ALA A 22 12.82 2.36 6.38
N ASN A 23 12.00 1.43 5.89
CA ASN A 23 10.54 1.61 5.86
C ASN A 23 9.91 1.62 7.26
N VAL A 24 10.38 0.76 8.17
CA VAL A 24 9.91 0.76 9.57
C VAL A 24 10.20 2.11 10.23
N TYR A 25 11.45 2.60 10.12
CA TYR A 25 11.82 3.90 10.70
C TYR A 25 11.01 5.06 10.10
N LEU A 26 10.97 5.14 8.77
CA LEU A 26 10.26 6.23 8.07
C LEU A 26 8.76 6.19 8.37
N GLY A 27 8.14 5.02 8.30
CA GLY A 27 6.73 4.86 8.57
C GLY A 27 6.32 5.23 10.01
N LEU A 28 7.17 4.91 10.99
CA LEU A 28 6.94 5.32 12.38
C LEU A 28 7.18 6.82 12.62
N LYS A 29 8.11 7.42 11.88
CA LYS A 29 8.45 8.84 12.02
C LYS A 29 7.42 9.75 11.35
N VAL A 30 7.02 9.43 10.10
CA VAL A 30 6.19 10.32 9.27
C VAL A 30 4.86 9.71 8.83
N GLY A 31 4.63 8.44 9.09
CA GLY A 31 3.39 7.74 8.72
C GLY A 31 3.30 7.35 7.25
N LEU A 32 4.42 7.26 6.54
CA LEU A 32 4.53 6.91 5.13
C LEU A 32 5.58 5.81 4.93
N THR A 33 5.34 4.93 3.97
CA THR A 33 6.31 3.94 3.47
C THR A 33 6.55 4.19 1.99
N PHE A 34 7.67 3.71 1.47
CA PHE A 34 8.00 3.83 0.04
C PHE A 34 8.13 2.46 -0.62
N ALA A 35 7.86 2.41 -1.94
CA ALA A 35 8.04 1.19 -2.72
C ALA A 35 9.53 0.85 -2.86
N THR A 36 9.88 -0.37 -2.52
CA THR A 36 11.27 -0.85 -2.54
C THR A 36 11.62 -1.63 -3.80
N SER A 37 10.65 -1.94 -4.64
CA SER A 37 10.81 -2.69 -5.88
C SER A 37 11.83 -2.07 -6.83
N ILE A 38 11.73 -0.76 -7.09
CA ILE A 38 12.60 -0.05 -8.02
C ILE A 38 14.04 0.06 -7.48
N PRO A 39 14.29 0.55 -6.24
CA PRO A 39 15.62 0.54 -5.64
C PRO A 39 16.24 -0.85 -5.62
N ALA A 40 15.46 -1.89 -5.27
CA ALA A 40 15.94 -3.26 -5.26
C ALA A 40 16.37 -3.73 -6.66
N ALA A 41 15.61 -3.41 -7.71
CA ALA A 41 15.96 -3.72 -9.09
C ALA A 41 17.31 -3.09 -9.49
N VAL A 42 17.49 -1.80 -9.20
CA VAL A 42 18.74 -1.07 -9.53
C VAL A 42 19.94 -1.66 -8.79
N ILE A 43 19.83 -1.86 -7.47
CA ILE A 43 20.91 -2.40 -6.65
C ILE A 43 21.23 -3.85 -7.05
N SER A 44 20.21 -4.67 -7.32
CA SER A 44 20.42 -6.06 -7.74
C SER A 44 21.17 -6.14 -9.06
N MET A 45 20.82 -5.31 -10.04
CA MET A 45 21.52 -5.27 -11.33
C MET A 45 22.99 -4.88 -11.17
N ALA A 46 23.29 -3.89 -10.32
CA ALA A 46 24.66 -3.49 -10.04
C ALA A 46 25.46 -4.63 -9.39
N ILE A 47 24.91 -5.28 -8.36
CA ILE A 47 25.61 -6.35 -7.63
C ILE A 47 25.74 -7.62 -8.48
N LEU A 48 24.65 -8.07 -9.14
CA LEU A 48 24.71 -9.29 -9.96
C LEU A 48 25.63 -9.12 -11.18
N ARG A 49 25.76 -7.89 -11.72
CA ARG A 49 26.74 -7.59 -12.77
C ARG A 49 28.17 -7.78 -12.27
N LEU A 50 28.51 -7.35 -11.05
CA LEU A 50 29.79 -7.59 -10.39
C LEU A 50 30.06 -9.08 -10.13
N LEU A 51 29.01 -9.87 -9.85
CA LEU A 51 29.07 -11.32 -9.60
C LEU A 51 28.99 -12.15 -10.88
N ARG A 52 29.63 -11.71 -11.97
CA ARG A 52 29.69 -12.38 -13.28
C ARG A 52 28.38 -12.44 -14.07
N GLY A 53 27.58 -11.38 -13.96
CA GLY A 53 26.35 -11.20 -14.70
C GLY A 53 25.14 -11.92 -14.10
N GLY A 54 23.98 -11.26 -14.18
CA GLY A 54 22.67 -11.78 -13.81
C GLY A 54 21.71 -11.68 -14.99
N THR A 55 20.74 -12.57 -15.05
CA THR A 55 19.66 -12.44 -16.04
C THR A 55 18.65 -11.42 -15.56
N ILE A 56 17.85 -10.85 -16.48
CA ILE A 56 16.73 -9.96 -16.14
C ILE A 56 15.77 -10.64 -15.17
N LEU A 57 15.57 -11.95 -15.32
CA LEU A 57 14.68 -12.75 -14.50
C LEU A 57 15.24 -12.98 -13.08
N GLU A 58 16.57 -13.14 -12.93
CA GLU A 58 17.20 -13.19 -11.60
C GLU A 58 17.06 -11.85 -10.87
N ASN A 59 17.30 -10.73 -11.57
CA ASN A 59 17.09 -9.40 -11.00
C ASN A 59 15.64 -9.16 -10.60
N ASN A 60 14.67 -9.64 -11.41
CA ASN A 60 13.26 -9.58 -11.06
C ASN A 60 12.93 -10.37 -9.77
N ILE A 61 13.55 -11.56 -9.57
CA ILE A 61 13.37 -12.32 -8.33
C ILE A 61 13.95 -11.59 -7.11
N VAL A 62 15.15 -10.99 -7.23
CA VAL A 62 15.75 -10.18 -6.14
C VAL A 62 14.83 -9.02 -5.78
N GLN A 63 14.37 -8.28 -6.78
CA GLN A 63 13.45 -7.17 -6.62
C GLN A 63 12.15 -7.63 -5.92
N THR A 64 11.55 -8.73 -6.38
CA THR A 64 10.32 -9.29 -5.81
C THR A 64 10.47 -9.68 -4.33
N ILE A 65 11.58 -10.33 -3.95
CA ILE A 65 11.85 -10.70 -2.55
C ILE A 65 11.98 -9.46 -1.67
N ALA A 66 12.78 -8.49 -2.10
CA ALA A 66 13.03 -7.27 -1.36
C ALA A 66 11.79 -6.37 -1.27
N SER A 67 10.98 -6.33 -2.33
CA SER A 67 9.72 -5.58 -2.39
C SER A 67 8.70 -6.11 -1.39
N ALA A 68 8.43 -7.40 -1.42
CA ALA A 68 7.46 -8.03 -0.51
C ALA A 68 7.79 -7.77 0.96
N ALA A 69 9.07 -7.87 1.33
CA ALA A 69 9.50 -7.61 2.70
C ALA A 69 9.42 -6.13 3.08
N GLY A 70 9.85 -5.25 2.17
CA GLY A 70 9.78 -3.80 2.36
C GLY A 70 8.34 -3.33 2.58
N THR A 71 7.41 -3.89 1.84
CA THR A 71 5.98 -3.54 1.94
C THR A 71 5.33 -4.15 3.17
N LEU A 72 5.71 -5.38 3.58
CA LEU A 72 5.23 -5.99 4.82
C LEU A 72 5.54 -5.11 6.04
N SER A 73 6.60 -4.31 5.97
CA SER A 73 6.97 -3.37 7.04
C SER A 73 5.87 -2.38 7.40
N ALA A 74 4.90 -2.12 6.50
CA ALA A 74 3.75 -1.25 6.78
C ALA A 74 2.84 -1.77 7.92
N ILE A 75 3.03 -3.01 8.40
CA ILE A 75 2.36 -3.56 9.59
C ILE A 75 2.60 -2.70 10.86
N ILE A 76 3.64 -1.85 10.84
CA ILE A 76 3.91 -0.82 11.85
C ILE A 76 2.79 0.22 12.00
N PHE A 77 1.86 0.27 11.08
CA PHE A 77 0.69 1.13 11.22
C PHE A 77 -0.35 0.58 12.19
N VAL A 78 -0.18 -0.66 12.65
CA VAL A 78 -1.10 -1.32 13.59
C VAL A 78 -0.38 -1.83 14.84
N LEU A 79 0.70 -2.62 14.69
CA LEU A 79 1.36 -3.30 15.82
C LEU A 79 1.84 -2.37 16.95
N PRO A 80 2.44 -1.20 16.68
CA PRO A 80 2.85 -0.27 17.75
C PRO A 80 1.67 0.21 18.61
N GLY A 81 0.45 0.11 18.10
CA GLY A 81 -0.76 0.38 18.87
C GLY A 81 -0.86 -0.43 20.16
N LEU A 82 -0.36 -1.66 20.18
CA LEU A 82 -0.33 -2.51 21.38
C LEU A 82 0.62 -1.97 22.46
N VAL A 83 1.74 -1.34 22.04
CA VAL A 83 2.67 -0.67 22.95
C VAL A 83 2.12 0.69 23.41
N ILE A 84 1.50 1.43 22.49
CA ILE A 84 0.85 2.72 22.79
C ILE A 84 -0.28 2.55 23.81
N LEU A 85 -1.00 1.43 23.77
CA LEU A 85 -2.03 1.07 24.76
C LEU A 85 -1.45 0.61 26.10
N GLY A 86 -0.14 0.34 26.18
CA GLY A 86 0.51 -0.26 27.34
C GLY A 86 0.24 -1.76 27.51
N TYR A 87 -0.40 -2.41 26.52
CA TYR A 87 -0.67 -3.85 26.55
C TYR A 87 0.61 -4.67 26.30
N TRP A 88 1.48 -4.19 25.42
CA TRP A 88 2.83 -4.70 25.23
C TRP A 88 3.87 -3.69 25.74
N GLN A 89 4.97 -4.18 26.35
CA GLN A 89 6.11 -3.35 26.73
C GLN A 89 7.20 -3.31 25.64
N GLY A 90 7.23 -4.30 24.76
CA GLY A 90 8.11 -4.45 23.60
C GLY A 90 7.43 -5.34 22.57
N PHE A 91 8.17 -5.82 21.60
CA PHE A 91 7.62 -6.68 20.55
C PHE A 91 8.09 -8.14 20.76
N PRO A 92 7.23 -9.05 21.29
CA PRO A 92 7.57 -10.46 21.43
C PRO A 92 7.97 -11.04 20.07
N PHE A 93 9.24 -11.42 19.91
CA PHE A 93 9.83 -11.73 18.60
C PHE A 93 9.02 -12.80 17.85
N VAL A 94 8.76 -13.94 18.48
CA VAL A 94 8.07 -15.07 17.84
C VAL A 94 6.63 -14.70 17.45
N THR A 95 5.90 -14.07 18.37
CA THR A 95 4.50 -13.67 18.13
C THR A 95 4.41 -12.64 17.01
N THR A 96 5.26 -11.60 17.04
CA THR A 96 5.30 -10.56 16.02
C THR A 96 5.70 -11.13 14.66
N ALA A 97 6.75 -11.97 14.62
CA ALA A 97 7.16 -12.65 13.38
C ALA A 97 6.04 -13.55 12.82
N ALA A 98 5.35 -14.29 13.68
CA ALA A 98 4.26 -15.17 13.25
C ALA A 98 3.05 -14.38 12.72
N VAL A 99 2.69 -13.23 13.34
CA VAL A 99 1.65 -12.33 12.83
C VAL A 99 2.03 -11.80 11.44
N CYS A 100 3.26 -11.32 11.28
CA CYS A 100 3.79 -10.84 9.99
C CYS A 100 3.78 -11.94 8.93
N ALA A 101 4.27 -13.14 9.28
CA ALA A 101 4.36 -14.27 8.36
C ALA A 101 2.98 -14.76 7.92
N THR A 102 2.06 -14.95 8.85
CA THR A 102 0.72 -15.47 8.55
C THR A 102 -0.10 -14.49 7.71
N GLY A 103 -0.13 -13.21 8.10
CA GLY A 103 -0.79 -12.17 7.32
C GLY A 103 -0.17 -12.00 5.94
N GLY A 104 1.16 -11.96 5.86
CA GLY A 104 1.87 -11.80 4.61
C GLY A 104 1.70 -13.00 3.66
N VAL A 105 1.81 -14.24 4.16
CA VAL A 105 1.58 -15.46 3.35
C VAL A 105 0.15 -15.50 2.81
N LEU A 106 -0.85 -15.16 3.62
CA LEU A 106 -2.23 -15.05 3.13
C LEU A 106 -2.36 -13.99 2.03
N GLY A 107 -1.71 -12.84 2.19
CA GLY A 107 -1.69 -11.79 1.16
C GLY A 107 -1.12 -12.28 -0.17
N VAL A 108 -0.01 -13.04 -0.14
CA VAL A 108 0.54 -13.69 -1.34
C VAL A 108 -0.46 -14.68 -1.93
N MET A 109 -1.03 -15.57 -1.10
CA MET A 109 -1.94 -16.60 -1.59
C MET A 109 -3.21 -16.02 -2.22
N PHE A 110 -3.78 -14.96 -1.64
CA PHE A 110 -4.93 -14.27 -2.24
C PHE A 110 -4.57 -13.55 -3.54
N SER A 111 -3.32 -13.06 -3.68
CA SER A 111 -2.86 -12.40 -4.90
C SER A 111 -2.75 -13.35 -6.10
N VAL A 112 -2.57 -14.66 -5.89
CA VAL A 112 -2.42 -15.63 -6.98
C VAL A 112 -3.63 -15.64 -7.93
N PRO A 113 -4.87 -15.88 -7.47
CA PRO A 113 -6.04 -15.80 -8.35
C PRO A 113 -6.31 -14.38 -8.84
N LEU A 114 -5.98 -13.35 -8.06
CA LEU A 114 -6.18 -11.95 -8.42
C LEU A 114 -5.27 -11.52 -9.58
N ARG A 115 -4.07 -12.12 -9.74
CA ARG A 115 -3.18 -11.82 -10.86
C ARG A 115 -3.88 -11.99 -12.21
N ARG A 116 -4.63 -13.06 -12.40
CA ARG A 116 -5.34 -13.30 -13.65
C ARG A 116 -6.44 -12.28 -13.90
N ALA A 117 -7.14 -11.86 -12.86
CA ALA A 117 -8.21 -10.88 -12.95
C ALA A 117 -7.71 -9.45 -13.13
N LEU A 118 -6.70 -9.05 -12.35
CA LEU A 118 -6.30 -7.65 -12.21
C LEU A 118 -5.01 -7.31 -12.96
N VAL A 119 -4.10 -8.27 -13.22
CA VAL A 119 -2.84 -8.01 -13.94
C VAL A 119 -2.95 -8.38 -15.41
N THR A 120 -3.43 -9.60 -15.72
CA THR A 120 -3.51 -10.07 -17.11
C THR A 120 -4.84 -9.72 -17.78
N GLY A 121 -5.91 -9.62 -17.03
CA GLY A 121 -7.28 -9.38 -17.52
C GLY A 121 -7.80 -7.96 -17.33
N SER A 122 -6.92 -6.97 -17.08
CA SER A 122 -7.32 -5.58 -16.87
C SER A 122 -6.34 -4.59 -17.51
N ASP A 123 -6.85 -3.38 -17.77
CA ASP A 123 -6.07 -2.24 -18.28
C ASP A 123 -5.55 -1.33 -17.17
N LEU A 124 -5.35 -1.85 -15.95
CA LEU A 124 -4.80 -1.08 -14.85
C LEU A 124 -3.36 -0.64 -15.15
N PRO A 125 -3.01 0.63 -14.87
CA PRO A 125 -1.73 1.22 -15.26
C PRO A 125 -0.49 0.63 -14.56
N TYR A 126 -0.62 0.14 -13.33
CA TYR A 126 0.49 -0.41 -12.53
C TYR A 126 1.76 0.45 -12.56
N PRO A 127 1.72 1.74 -12.12
CA PRO A 127 2.80 2.70 -12.38
C PRO A 127 4.17 2.25 -11.85
N GLU A 128 4.23 1.68 -10.67
CA GLU A 128 5.49 1.21 -10.07
C GLU A 128 5.97 -0.09 -10.72
N GLY A 129 5.06 -1.02 -11.02
CA GLY A 129 5.39 -2.26 -11.71
C GLY A 129 5.91 -2.02 -13.13
N MET A 130 5.31 -1.09 -13.85
CA MET A 130 5.78 -0.67 -15.18
C MET A 130 7.15 0.01 -15.09
N ALA A 131 7.34 0.93 -14.12
CA ALA A 131 8.61 1.59 -13.89
C ALA A 131 9.73 0.59 -13.55
N ALA A 132 9.47 -0.38 -12.67
CA ALA A 132 10.42 -1.44 -12.32
C ALA A 132 10.77 -2.32 -13.55
N ALA A 133 9.78 -2.67 -14.35
CA ALA A 133 9.98 -3.45 -15.57
C ALA A 133 10.88 -2.72 -16.58
N GLU A 134 10.66 -1.42 -16.81
CA GLU A 134 11.48 -0.62 -17.71
C GLU A 134 12.92 -0.49 -17.19
N VAL A 135 13.11 -0.28 -15.90
CA VAL A 135 14.46 -0.29 -15.28
C VAL A 135 15.17 -1.62 -15.54
N LEU A 136 14.50 -2.75 -15.30
CA LEU A 136 15.07 -4.09 -15.53
C LEU A 136 15.41 -4.32 -17.00
N ARG A 137 14.53 -3.92 -17.93
CA ARG A 137 14.74 -4.06 -19.38
C ARG A 137 15.95 -3.28 -19.86
N ILE A 138 16.03 -1.99 -19.49
CA ILE A 138 17.12 -1.12 -19.91
C ILE A 138 18.45 -1.56 -19.29
N GLY A 139 18.46 -1.94 -18.02
CA GLY A 139 19.66 -2.40 -17.34
C GLY A 139 20.18 -3.76 -17.82
N SER A 140 19.35 -4.55 -18.50
CA SER A 140 19.69 -5.90 -18.99
C SER A 140 19.92 -5.97 -20.49
N ALA A 141 19.76 -4.87 -21.24
CA ALA A 141 19.83 -4.87 -22.69
C ALA A 141 21.30 -5.06 -23.19
N GLU A 142 21.56 -6.24 -23.73
CA GLU A 142 22.75 -6.55 -24.54
C GLU A 142 22.27 -6.85 -25.98
N GLY A 143 22.57 -5.98 -26.95
CA GLY A 143 22.34 -6.31 -28.38
C GLY A 143 21.69 -5.20 -29.23
N SER A 144 21.22 -5.56 -30.42
CA SER A 144 20.65 -4.72 -31.49
C SER A 144 19.54 -3.77 -30.99
N GLY A 145 19.83 -2.51 -30.90
CA GLY A 145 19.02 -1.44 -30.29
C GLY A 145 19.85 -0.58 -29.35
N ALA A 146 21.16 -0.75 -29.32
CA ALA A 146 22.06 -0.09 -28.39
C ALA A 146 21.91 1.44 -28.34
N ALA A 147 21.63 2.12 -29.45
CA ALA A 147 21.48 3.57 -29.50
C ALA A 147 20.18 4.03 -28.83
N GLU A 148 19.06 3.38 -29.11
CA GLU A 148 17.76 3.70 -28.50
C GLU A 148 17.73 3.34 -27.01
N ASN A 149 18.32 2.19 -26.65
CA ASN A 149 18.48 1.78 -25.26
C ASN A 149 19.43 2.71 -24.50
N GLN A 150 20.48 3.23 -25.15
CA GLN A 150 21.40 4.21 -24.57
C GLN A 150 20.70 5.55 -24.32
N GLN A 151 19.84 6.02 -25.23
CA GLN A 151 19.03 7.21 -25.01
C GLN A 151 18.02 7.00 -23.88
N GLY A 152 17.35 5.85 -23.85
CA GLY A 152 16.41 5.48 -22.77
C GLY A 152 17.10 5.44 -21.41
N LEU A 153 18.26 4.80 -21.31
CA LEU A 153 19.08 4.78 -20.09
C LEU A 153 19.53 6.19 -19.69
N ARG A 154 19.97 7.01 -20.65
CA ARG A 154 20.35 8.40 -20.39
C ARG A 154 19.15 9.20 -19.84
N THR A 155 17.95 9.01 -20.40
CA THR A 155 16.73 9.67 -19.91
C THR A 155 16.46 9.30 -18.46
N ILE A 156 16.44 8.00 -18.12
CA ILE A 156 16.26 7.54 -16.73
C ILE A 156 17.34 8.12 -15.81
N ILE A 157 18.62 8.05 -16.18
CA ILE A 157 19.71 8.55 -15.34
C ILE A 157 19.57 10.05 -15.10
N VAL A 158 19.34 10.84 -16.15
CA VAL A 158 19.24 12.30 -16.05
C VAL A 158 18.03 12.70 -15.16
N THR A 159 16.88 12.10 -15.38
CA THR A 159 15.68 12.40 -14.58
C THR A 159 15.79 11.86 -13.15
N SER A 160 16.48 10.71 -12.94
CA SER A 160 16.77 10.21 -11.60
C SER A 160 17.72 11.12 -10.83
N LEU A 161 18.78 11.59 -11.48
CA LEU A 161 19.72 12.52 -10.85
C LEU A 161 19.06 13.88 -10.55
N ALA A 162 18.18 14.35 -11.43
CA ALA A 162 17.40 15.57 -11.18
C ALA A 162 16.49 15.41 -9.96
N SER A 163 15.75 14.29 -9.87
CA SER A 163 14.86 14.00 -8.76
C SER A 163 15.61 13.81 -7.44
N ALA A 164 16.67 12.98 -7.45
CA ALA A 164 17.54 12.79 -6.28
C ALA A 164 18.23 14.07 -5.84
N GLY A 165 18.67 14.91 -6.80
CA GLY A 165 19.29 16.21 -6.51
C GLY A 165 18.33 17.18 -5.83
N ILE A 166 17.08 17.26 -6.25
CA ILE A 166 16.04 18.06 -5.57
C ILE A 166 15.78 17.51 -4.17
N SER A 167 15.66 16.18 -4.01
CA SER A 167 15.49 15.56 -2.70
C SER A 167 16.66 15.85 -1.76
N LEU A 168 17.89 15.86 -2.29
CA LEU A 168 19.09 16.23 -1.55
C LEU A 168 19.05 17.71 -1.11
N LEU A 169 18.68 18.64 -2.01
CA LEU A 169 18.56 20.07 -1.69
C LEU A 169 17.51 20.32 -0.59
N ILE A 170 16.40 19.56 -0.63
CA ILE A 170 15.37 19.61 0.42
C ILE A 170 15.92 19.05 1.74
N ALA A 171 16.62 17.93 1.73
CA ALA A 171 17.22 17.33 2.93
C ALA A 171 18.28 18.24 3.55
N MET A 172 19.06 18.95 2.73
CA MET A 172 20.04 19.98 3.16
C MET A 172 19.37 21.28 3.62
N LYS A 173 18.03 21.40 3.56
CA LYS A 173 17.25 22.62 3.87
C LYS A 173 17.61 23.83 2.98
N LEU A 174 18.16 23.59 1.79
CA LEU A 174 18.42 24.62 0.77
C LEU A 174 17.16 24.92 -0.07
N MET A 175 16.22 24.00 -0.09
CA MET A 175 14.89 24.15 -0.68
C MET A 175 13.82 23.72 0.30
N VAL A 176 12.63 24.30 0.18
CA VAL A 176 11.45 23.86 0.95
C VAL A 176 10.91 22.57 0.36
N GLY A 177 10.59 21.58 1.21
CA GLY A 177 10.01 20.31 0.76
C GLY A 177 8.51 20.38 0.47
N GLU A 178 7.84 21.41 1.02
CA GLU A 178 6.41 21.64 0.85
C GLU A 178 6.15 23.14 0.76
N ILE A 179 5.27 23.53 -0.16
CA ILE A 179 4.74 24.89 -0.27
C ILE A 179 3.31 24.84 0.20
N ALA A 180 3.01 25.56 1.29
CA ALA A 180 1.68 25.59 1.87
C ALA A 180 1.26 27.01 2.19
N LYS A 181 -0.01 27.33 1.92
CA LYS A 181 -0.64 28.59 2.31
C LYS A 181 -2.01 28.30 2.92
N TYR A 182 -2.18 28.69 4.15
CA TYR A 182 -3.43 28.54 4.88
C TYR A 182 -4.06 29.92 5.09
N ILE A 183 -5.38 29.97 4.98
CA ILE A 183 -6.15 31.23 5.09
C ILE A 183 -7.41 31.00 5.92
N ARG A 184 -7.90 32.06 6.55
CA ARG A 184 -9.25 32.07 7.13
C ARG A 184 -10.29 32.36 6.05
N VAL A 185 -11.40 31.63 6.11
CA VAL A 185 -12.55 31.81 5.23
C VAL A 185 -13.79 31.99 6.12
N GLY A 186 -14.20 33.23 6.31
CA GLY A 186 -15.23 33.56 7.31
C GLY A 186 -14.80 33.15 8.72
N ALA A 187 -15.61 32.37 9.41
CA ALA A 187 -15.30 31.82 10.72
C ALA A 187 -14.47 30.52 10.67
N GLY A 188 -14.24 29.96 9.48
CA GLY A 188 -13.50 28.73 9.27
C GLY A 188 -12.06 28.95 8.76
N ALA A 189 -11.38 27.86 8.47
CA ALA A 189 -10.03 27.82 7.92
C ALA A 189 -9.93 26.88 6.73
N THR A 190 -9.05 27.19 5.78
CA THR A 190 -8.70 26.31 4.68
C THR A 190 -7.25 26.54 4.29
N GLY A 191 -6.77 25.79 3.29
CA GLY A 191 -5.41 25.97 2.78
C GLY A 191 -5.20 25.26 1.45
N ALA A 192 -4.06 25.53 0.85
CA ALA A 192 -3.52 24.80 -0.27
C ALA A 192 -2.08 24.41 0.06
N ALA A 193 -1.73 23.15 -0.20
CA ALA A 193 -0.40 22.64 0.03
C ALA A 193 0.02 21.72 -1.11
N THR A 194 1.29 21.79 -1.51
CA THR A 194 1.90 20.89 -2.48
C THR A 194 3.31 20.55 -2.05
N SER A 195 3.68 19.28 -2.10
CA SER A 195 5.07 18.85 -1.92
C SER A 195 5.90 19.17 -3.17
N LEU A 196 7.22 19.16 -3.05
CA LEU A 196 8.14 19.23 -4.19
C LEU A 196 8.74 17.85 -4.49
N SER A 197 7.92 16.81 -4.46
CA SER A 197 8.29 15.43 -4.79
C SER A 197 8.18 15.18 -6.29
N PHE A 198 9.29 15.03 -6.95
CA PHE A 198 9.30 14.73 -8.39
C PHE A 198 8.81 13.31 -8.70
N ALA A 199 8.93 12.37 -7.75
CA ALA A 199 8.32 11.06 -7.89
C ALA A 199 6.80 11.15 -8.06
N LEU A 200 6.11 12.03 -7.31
CA LEU A 200 4.67 12.21 -7.43
C LEU A 200 4.26 12.81 -8.79
N LEU A 201 5.09 13.64 -9.40
CA LEU A 201 4.88 14.08 -10.80
C LEU A 201 4.98 12.91 -11.77
N GLY A 202 5.99 12.05 -11.60
CA GLY A 202 6.17 10.84 -12.39
C GLY A 202 4.98 9.88 -12.23
N VAL A 203 4.54 9.64 -11.01
CA VAL A 203 3.33 8.84 -10.71
C VAL A 203 2.12 9.44 -11.41
N GLY A 204 1.91 10.75 -11.32
CA GLY A 204 0.80 11.44 -11.97
C GLY A 204 0.77 11.22 -13.49
N HIS A 205 1.93 11.28 -14.16
CA HIS A 205 2.04 10.99 -15.59
C HIS A 205 1.61 9.54 -15.91
N LEU A 206 2.07 8.56 -15.12
CA LEU A 206 1.77 7.15 -15.36
C LEU A 206 0.30 6.77 -15.05
N VAL A 207 -0.30 7.44 -14.07
CA VAL A 207 -1.68 7.16 -13.61
C VAL A 207 -2.75 7.71 -14.57
N GLY A 208 -2.45 8.80 -15.25
CA GLY A 208 -3.32 9.41 -16.25
C GLY A 208 -4.38 10.37 -15.70
N LEU A 209 -5.04 11.06 -16.64
CA LEU A 209 -5.93 12.21 -16.34
C LEU A 209 -7.17 11.81 -15.52
N SER A 210 -7.77 10.66 -15.79
CA SER A 210 -9.00 10.21 -15.14
C SER A 210 -8.85 10.12 -13.62
N VAL A 211 -7.78 9.49 -13.18
CA VAL A 211 -7.47 9.34 -11.75
C VAL A 211 -7.03 10.68 -11.15
N GLY A 212 -6.21 11.46 -11.87
CA GLY A 212 -5.83 12.82 -11.45
C GLY A 212 -7.04 13.70 -11.18
N MET A 213 -8.02 13.72 -12.08
CA MET A 213 -9.26 14.50 -11.92
C MET A 213 -10.13 13.98 -10.78
N ALA A 214 -10.17 12.67 -10.56
CA ALA A 214 -10.86 12.09 -9.40
C ALA A 214 -10.20 12.56 -8.08
N MET A 215 -8.88 12.53 -8.00
CA MET A 215 -8.16 13.04 -6.82
C MET A 215 -8.38 14.55 -6.64
N LEU A 216 -8.37 15.35 -7.71
CA LEU A 216 -8.68 16.78 -7.64
C LEU A 216 -10.08 17.04 -7.08
N THR A 217 -11.07 16.23 -7.51
CA THR A 217 -12.43 16.31 -6.97
C THR A 217 -12.45 16.04 -5.46
N GLY A 218 -11.74 15.01 -5.00
CA GLY A 218 -11.59 14.73 -3.58
C GLY A 218 -10.91 15.87 -2.79
N ILE A 219 -9.85 16.46 -3.35
CA ILE A 219 -9.18 17.64 -2.78
C ILE A 219 -10.17 18.80 -2.65
N ALA A 220 -10.94 19.08 -3.69
CA ALA A 220 -11.92 20.15 -3.68
C ALA A 220 -13.01 19.93 -2.62
N ILE A 221 -13.58 18.73 -2.54
CA ILE A 221 -14.55 18.36 -1.49
C ILE A 221 -13.96 18.63 -0.10
N THR A 222 -12.71 18.24 0.14
CA THR A 222 -12.07 18.37 1.44
C THR A 222 -11.74 19.81 1.77
N TRP A 223 -10.96 20.47 0.93
CA TRP A 223 -10.34 21.76 1.26
C TRP A 223 -11.18 22.97 0.89
N MET A 224 -12.15 22.82 -0.03
CA MET A 224 -13.11 23.89 -0.33
C MET A 224 -14.46 23.68 0.40
N GLY A 225 -14.76 22.46 0.89
CA GLY A 225 -16.01 22.12 1.56
C GLY A 225 -15.82 21.73 3.01
N LEU A 226 -15.29 20.53 3.27
CA LEU A 226 -15.30 19.91 4.60
C LEU A 226 -14.45 20.68 5.63
N VAL A 227 -13.21 21.01 5.30
CA VAL A 227 -12.30 21.69 6.23
C VAL A 227 -12.83 23.10 6.60
N PRO A 228 -13.24 23.96 5.66
CA PRO A 228 -13.89 25.23 6.00
C PRO A 228 -15.14 25.08 6.86
N TYR A 229 -15.98 24.11 6.54
CA TYR A 229 -17.24 23.88 7.27
C TYR A 229 -16.99 23.42 8.73
N PHE A 230 -16.17 22.40 8.91
CA PHE A 230 -15.91 21.84 10.24
C PHE A 230 -14.96 22.65 11.10
N SER A 231 -14.25 23.62 10.53
CA SER A 231 -13.40 24.55 11.28
C SER A 231 -14.12 25.79 11.78
N GLN A 232 -15.39 25.99 11.42
CA GLN A 232 -16.20 27.10 11.94
C GLN A 232 -16.32 26.98 13.45
N GLY A 233 -16.02 28.09 14.15
CA GLY A 233 -16.13 28.15 15.61
C GLY A 233 -15.01 27.44 16.38
N VAL A 234 -14.02 26.85 15.71
CA VAL A 234 -12.85 26.29 16.40
C VAL A 234 -12.01 27.42 16.94
N ALA A 235 -11.85 27.43 18.27
CA ALA A 235 -11.05 28.45 18.96
C ALA A 235 -9.57 28.32 18.61
N GLY A 236 -8.88 29.46 18.45
CA GLY A 236 -7.44 29.53 18.19
C GLY A 236 -7.08 30.57 17.15
N THR A 237 -5.83 31.02 17.18
CA THR A 237 -5.27 32.00 16.26
C THR A 237 -4.46 31.35 15.13
N ASP A 238 -3.93 30.15 15.37
CA ASP A 238 -3.13 29.40 14.40
C ASP A 238 -4.01 28.71 13.36
N VAL A 239 -4.12 29.33 12.19
CA VAL A 239 -4.92 28.83 11.07
C VAL A 239 -4.39 27.48 10.55
N VAL A 240 -3.07 27.25 10.61
CA VAL A 240 -2.43 26.02 10.14
C VAL A 240 -2.83 24.85 11.05
N ALA A 241 -2.73 25.06 12.36
CA ALA A 241 -3.11 24.06 13.36
C ALA A 241 -4.61 23.71 13.27
N ILE A 242 -5.47 24.72 13.10
CA ILE A 242 -6.92 24.53 12.96
C ILE A 242 -7.25 23.71 11.71
N ALA A 243 -6.76 24.12 10.54
CA ALA A 243 -7.06 23.46 9.27
C ALA A 243 -6.56 22.00 9.25
N ASN A 244 -5.31 21.78 9.66
CA ASN A 244 -4.72 20.44 9.72
C ASN A 244 -5.34 19.58 10.85
N GLY A 245 -5.71 20.17 11.97
CA GLY A 245 -6.42 19.50 13.06
C GLY A 245 -7.77 18.98 12.59
N VAL A 246 -8.58 19.80 11.95
CA VAL A 246 -9.89 19.42 11.38
C VAL A 246 -9.73 18.39 10.27
N PHE A 247 -8.75 18.55 9.38
CA PHE A 247 -8.45 17.54 8.36
C PHE A 247 -8.20 16.16 8.98
N ARG A 248 -7.32 16.10 9.99
CA ARG A 248 -6.97 14.83 10.64
C ARG A 248 -8.12 14.23 11.46
N ALA A 249 -8.84 15.07 12.20
CA ALA A 249 -9.88 14.63 13.13
C ALA A 249 -11.22 14.33 12.44
N LYS A 250 -11.54 14.97 11.30
CA LYS A 250 -12.86 14.87 10.67
C LYS A 250 -12.80 14.46 9.20
N ALA A 251 -12.07 15.19 8.36
CA ALA A 251 -12.07 14.93 6.92
C ALA A 251 -11.51 13.53 6.57
N ARG A 252 -10.48 13.05 7.26
CA ARG A 252 -9.94 11.71 7.04
C ARG A 252 -10.94 10.59 7.37
N PHE A 253 -11.79 10.76 8.40
CA PHE A 253 -12.86 9.79 8.70
C PHE A 253 -13.91 9.77 7.59
N ILE A 254 -14.30 10.95 7.10
CA ILE A 254 -15.18 11.08 5.93
C ILE A 254 -14.54 10.42 4.71
N GLY A 255 -13.26 10.67 4.45
CA GLY A 255 -12.50 10.01 3.40
C GLY A 255 -12.47 8.49 3.54
N ALA A 256 -12.30 7.96 4.75
CA ALA A 256 -12.35 6.53 5.03
C ALA A 256 -13.73 5.93 4.70
N GLY A 257 -14.82 6.61 5.07
CA GLY A 257 -16.19 6.22 4.70
C GLY A 257 -16.39 6.22 3.18
N THR A 258 -15.88 7.25 2.48
CA THR A 258 -15.93 7.34 1.01
C THR A 258 -15.15 6.18 0.36
N ILE A 259 -13.93 5.89 0.83
CA ILE A 259 -13.12 4.75 0.38
C ILE A 259 -13.85 3.43 0.64
N GLY A 260 -14.49 3.27 1.82
CA GLY A 260 -15.22 2.06 2.18
C GLY A 260 -16.33 1.72 1.19
N ILE A 261 -17.19 2.67 0.88
CA ILE A 261 -18.27 2.49 -0.12
C ILE A 261 -17.70 2.31 -1.54
N ALA A 262 -16.71 3.11 -1.91
CA ALA A 262 -16.04 2.97 -3.20
C ALA A 262 -15.35 1.60 -3.35
N ALA A 263 -14.78 1.06 -2.28
CA ALA A 263 -14.18 -0.26 -2.24
C ALA A 263 -15.24 -1.37 -2.43
N ILE A 264 -16.37 -1.27 -1.73
CA ILE A 264 -17.50 -2.21 -1.90
C ILE A 264 -17.99 -2.18 -3.35
N TRP A 265 -18.19 -1.00 -3.92
CA TRP A 265 -18.61 -0.82 -5.31
C TRP A 265 -17.61 -1.41 -6.30
N THR A 266 -16.33 -1.12 -6.08
CA THR A 266 -15.24 -1.67 -6.91
C THR A 266 -15.24 -3.20 -6.84
N LEU A 267 -15.37 -3.77 -5.63
CA LEU A 267 -15.45 -5.22 -5.46
C LEU A 267 -16.64 -5.81 -6.24
N LEU A 268 -17.82 -5.19 -6.17
CA LEU A 268 -19.00 -5.64 -6.93
C LEU A 268 -18.73 -5.63 -8.44
N LYS A 269 -17.99 -4.65 -8.95
CA LYS A 269 -17.60 -4.59 -10.38
C LYS A 269 -16.57 -5.64 -10.76
N ILE A 270 -15.58 -5.90 -9.91
CA ILE A 270 -14.50 -6.84 -10.22
C ILE A 270 -14.80 -8.27 -9.80
N ILE A 271 -15.91 -8.54 -9.13
CA ILE A 271 -16.28 -9.89 -8.68
C ILE A 271 -16.41 -10.87 -9.86
N GLY A 272 -16.96 -10.43 -10.98
CA GLY A 272 -17.03 -11.22 -12.21
C GLY A 272 -15.64 -11.60 -12.74
N PRO A 273 -14.75 -10.63 -13.03
CA PRO A 273 -13.35 -10.89 -13.35
C PRO A 273 -12.62 -11.78 -12.33
N ILE A 274 -12.84 -11.59 -11.02
CA ILE A 274 -12.23 -12.45 -9.97
C ILE A 274 -12.71 -13.89 -10.11
N ILE A 275 -14.02 -14.13 -10.22
CA ILE A 275 -14.59 -15.46 -10.44
C ILE A 275 -14.05 -16.05 -11.75
N GLY A 276 -13.95 -15.26 -12.81
CA GLY A 276 -13.32 -15.63 -14.08
C GLY A 276 -11.87 -16.06 -13.90
N GLY A 277 -11.08 -15.29 -13.13
CA GLY A 277 -9.69 -15.61 -12.77
C GLY A 277 -9.57 -16.92 -12.00
N ILE A 278 -10.43 -17.15 -11.01
CA ILE A 278 -10.47 -18.42 -10.25
C ILE A 278 -10.83 -19.59 -11.18
N ARG A 279 -11.85 -19.46 -12.02
CA ARG A 279 -12.23 -20.48 -13.01
C ARG A 279 -11.09 -20.78 -13.98
N SER A 280 -10.41 -19.75 -14.49
CA SER A 280 -9.23 -19.89 -15.34
C SER A 280 -8.07 -20.60 -14.63
N ALA A 281 -7.85 -20.32 -13.35
CA ALA A 281 -6.85 -21.02 -12.53
C ALA A 281 -7.21 -22.50 -12.30
N LEU A 282 -8.49 -22.81 -12.09
CA LEU A 282 -8.99 -24.19 -11.98
C LEU A 282 -8.85 -24.94 -13.31
N ALA A 283 -9.20 -24.32 -14.44
CA ALA A 283 -9.04 -24.89 -15.77
C ALA A 283 -7.55 -25.15 -16.10
N ALA A 284 -6.67 -24.20 -15.80
CA ALA A 284 -5.23 -24.40 -15.94
C ALA A 284 -4.68 -25.55 -15.08
N ASN A 285 -5.24 -25.76 -13.89
CA ASN A 285 -4.87 -26.89 -13.05
C ASN A 285 -5.39 -28.24 -13.61
N ALA A 286 -6.57 -28.24 -14.22
CA ALA A 286 -7.13 -29.42 -14.91
C ALA A 286 -6.31 -29.77 -16.17
N ALA A 287 -5.93 -28.77 -16.98
CA ALA A 287 -5.08 -28.93 -18.17
C ALA A 287 -3.71 -29.52 -17.81
N ARG A 288 -3.11 -29.13 -16.69
CA ARG A 288 -1.88 -29.77 -16.18
C ARG A 288 -2.08 -31.24 -15.84
N GLY A 289 -3.24 -31.58 -15.30
CA GLY A 289 -3.61 -32.98 -14.97
C GLY A 289 -3.79 -33.86 -16.22
N SER A 290 -4.16 -33.30 -17.37
CA SER A 290 -4.29 -33.96 -18.66
C SER A 290 -3.00 -33.97 -19.51
N GLY A 291 -1.87 -33.45 -18.98
CA GLY A 291 -0.58 -33.45 -19.67
C GLY A 291 -0.36 -32.28 -20.62
N GLU A 292 -1.27 -31.31 -20.68
CA GLU A 292 -1.15 -30.13 -21.50
C GLU A 292 -0.12 -29.13 -20.92
N THR A 293 0.84 -28.68 -21.74
CA THR A 293 1.88 -27.76 -21.30
C THR A 293 1.47 -26.31 -21.50
N LEU A 294 1.18 -25.62 -20.40
CA LEU A 294 0.94 -24.17 -20.42
C LEU A 294 2.23 -23.39 -20.73
N PRO A 295 2.14 -22.25 -21.44
CA PRO A 295 3.26 -21.32 -21.59
C PRO A 295 3.85 -20.94 -20.23
N LEU A 296 5.18 -20.73 -20.15
CA LEU A 296 5.85 -20.40 -18.89
C LEU A 296 5.27 -19.15 -18.21
N ALA A 297 4.94 -18.14 -19.01
CA ALA A 297 4.37 -16.87 -18.55
C ALA A 297 2.94 -16.99 -17.96
N GLU A 298 2.28 -18.14 -18.08
CA GLU A 298 0.95 -18.39 -17.54
C GLU A 298 0.93 -19.44 -16.43
N ARG A 299 2.09 -19.93 -16.00
CA ARG A 299 2.20 -20.94 -14.95
C ARG A 299 2.19 -20.30 -13.57
N ASP A 300 1.00 -20.13 -13.00
CA ASP A 300 0.82 -19.76 -11.59
C ASP A 300 1.03 -20.99 -10.67
N LEU A 301 1.12 -20.74 -9.35
CA LEU A 301 0.98 -21.79 -8.34
C LEU A 301 -0.34 -22.54 -8.54
N PRO A 302 -0.37 -23.88 -8.39
CA PRO A 302 -1.60 -24.64 -8.50
C PRO A 302 -2.63 -24.19 -7.48
N ILE A 303 -3.86 -23.91 -7.93
CA ILE A 303 -4.93 -23.39 -7.06
C ILE A 303 -5.23 -24.29 -5.85
N LYS A 304 -5.05 -25.61 -6.00
CA LYS A 304 -5.18 -26.56 -4.89
C LYS A 304 -4.12 -26.33 -3.80
N GLN A 305 -2.87 -26.03 -4.20
CA GLN A 305 -1.80 -25.71 -3.25
C GLN A 305 -2.07 -24.37 -2.59
N VAL A 306 -2.53 -23.38 -3.33
CA VAL A 306 -2.94 -22.07 -2.80
C VAL A 306 -4.03 -22.23 -1.73
N ALA A 307 -5.09 -22.97 -2.04
CA ALA A 307 -6.17 -23.26 -1.09
C ALA A 307 -5.66 -24.03 0.16
N LEU A 308 -4.79 -25.01 -0.04
CA LEU A 308 -4.20 -25.77 1.07
C LEU A 308 -3.37 -24.86 1.98
N VAL A 309 -2.54 -23.99 1.42
CA VAL A 309 -1.73 -23.02 2.20
C VAL A 309 -2.63 -22.05 2.95
N ILE A 310 -3.69 -21.52 2.33
CA ILE A 310 -4.66 -20.65 3.00
C ILE A 310 -5.26 -21.36 4.22
N LEU A 311 -5.77 -22.59 4.05
CA LEU A 311 -6.39 -23.35 5.13
C LEU A 311 -5.36 -23.73 6.22
N ALA A 312 -4.15 -24.14 5.82
CA ALA A 312 -3.09 -24.47 6.76
C ALA A 312 -2.65 -23.25 7.59
N THR A 313 -2.67 -22.04 7.00
CA THR A 313 -2.31 -20.79 7.69
C THR A 313 -3.38 -20.39 8.72
N MET A 314 -4.63 -20.85 8.60
CA MET A 314 -5.65 -20.61 9.64
C MET A 314 -5.30 -21.28 10.98
N ILE A 315 -4.55 -22.39 10.97
CA ILE A 315 -4.15 -23.10 12.20
C ILE A 315 -3.22 -22.23 13.07
N PRO A 316 -2.06 -21.75 12.58
CA PRO A 316 -1.22 -20.87 13.38
C PRO A 316 -1.91 -19.53 13.72
N ILE A 317 -2.80 -19.01 12.87
CA ILE A 317 -3.60 -17.82 13.21
C ILE A 317 -4.51 -18.11 14.41
N ALA A 318 -5.26 -19.22 14.40
CA ALA A 318 -6.12 -19.59 15.52
C ALA A 318 -5.30 -19.79 16.81
N PHE A 319 -4.12 -20.38 16.71
CA PHE A 319 -3.20 -20.55 17.85
C PHE A 319 -2.70 -19.19 18.39
N LEU A 320 -2.29 -18.26 17.52
CA LEU A 320 -1.86 -16.91 17.91
C LEU A 320 -2.98 -16.13 18.60
N LEU A 321 -4.19 -16.19 18.06
CA LEU A 321 -5.38 -15.56 18.65
C LEU A 321 -5.69 -16.17 20.03
N TRP A 322 -5.61 -17.50 20.16
CA TRP A 322 -5.79 -18.18 21.43
C TRP A 322 -4.71 -17.77 22.44
N GLN A 323 -3.44 -17.82 22.06
CA GLN A 323 -2.32 -17.41 22.92
C GLN A 323 -2.46 -15.98 23.42
N PHE A 324 -2.97 -15.08 22.59
CA PHE A 324 -3.13 -13.68 22.91
C PHE A 324 -4.17 -13.43 24.02
N ILE A 325 -5.20 -14.28 24.13
CA ILE A 325 -6.31 -14.10 25.08
C ILE A 325 -6.33 -15.13 26.22
N ALA A 326 -5.45 -16.13 26.19
CA ALA A 326 -5.51 -17.29 27.11
C ALA A 326 -5.47 -16.92 28.59
N ASP A 327 -4.65 -15.93 28.95
CA ASP A 327 -4.42 -15.52 30.35
C ASP A 327 -5.16 -14.20 30.69
N GLY A 328 -6.05 -13.73 29.81
CA GLY A 328 -6.73 -12.43 29.95
C GLY A 328 -8.25 -12.53 30.22
N PRO A 329 -8.91 -11.38 30.45
CA PRO A 329 -10.36 -11.33 30.71
C PRO A 329 -11.20 -11.87 29.56
N LEU A 330 -10.65 -11.98 28.36
CA LEU A 330 -11.34 -12.52 27.18
C LEU A 330 -11.30 -14.05 27.07
N ALA A 331 -10.56 -14.74 27.95
CA ALA A 331 -10.41 -16.20 27.91
C ALA A 331 -11.76 -16.96 27.94
N VAL A 332 -12.74 -16.41 28.69
CA VAL A 332 -14.11 -16.98 28.78
C VAL A 332 -14.81 -17.01 27.43
N HIS A 333 -14.49 -16.08 26.52
CA HIS A 333 -15.07 -15.96 25.19
C HIS A 333 -14.16 -16.51 24.08
N SER A 334 -13.06 -17.21 24.43
CA SER A 334 -12.01 -17.64 23.49
C SER A 334 -12.56 -18.40 22.28
N GLY A 335 -13.44 -19.38 22.49
CA GLY A 335 -14.00 -20.17 21.39
C GLY A 335 -14.74 -19.35 20.34
N VAL A 336 -15.62 -18.45 20.78
CA VAL A 336 -16.40 -17.58 19.90
C VAL A 336 -15.49 -16.55 19.22
N LEU A 337 -14.59 -15.91 19.97
CA LEU A 337 -13.67 -14.90 19.43
C LEU A 337 -12.75 -15.50 18.36
N ILE A 338 -12.13 -16.65 18.64
CA ILE A 338 -11.22 -17.27 17.68
C ILE A 338 -11.98 -17.69 16.43
N ALA A 339 -13.11 -18.38 16.58
CA ALA A 339 -13.89 -18.84 15.43
C ALA A 339 -14.36 -17.69 14.54
N THR A 340 -14.95 -16.65 15.14
CA THR A 340 -15.43 -15.47 14.39
C THR A 340 -14.30 -14.67 13.77
N THR A 341 -13.17 -14.53 14.47
CA THR A 341 -12.00 -13.79 13.94
C THR A 341 -11.33 -14.54 12.80
N VAL A 342 -11.18 -15.87 12.89
CA VAL A 342 -10.64 -16.70 11.79
C VAL A 342 -11.52 -16.58 10.53
N VAL A 343 -12.85 -16.66 10.69
CA VAL A 343 -13.79 -16.44 9.58
C VAL A 343 -13.68 -15.02 9.04
N TYR A 344 -13.58 -14.03 9.91
CA TYR A 344 -13.39 -12.63 9.50
C TYR A 344 -12.09 -12.43 8.71
N ILE A 345 -10.96 -12.96 9.19
CA ILE A 345 -9.66 -12.87 8.49
C ILE A 345 -9.75 -13.51 7.10
N LEU A 346 -10.41 -14.64 6.98
CA LEU A 346 -10.58 -15.32 5.70
C LEU A 346 -11.45 -14.50 4.73
N LEU A 347 -12.64 -14.08 5.15
CA LEU A 347 -13.60 -13.40 4.30
C LEU A 347 -13.19 -11.95 4.00
N ALA A 348 -12.88 -11.18 5.05
CA ALA A 348 -12.43 -9.80 4.90
C ALA A 348 -11.05 -9.76 4.22
N GLY A 349 -10.18 -10.73 4.46
CA GLY A 349 -8.87 -10.83 3.84
C GLY A 349 -8.95 -10.91 2.31
N ILE A 350 -9.84 -11.73 1.74
CA ILE A 350 -10.05 -11.83 0.29
C ILE A 350 -10.57 -10.49 -0.27
N VAL A 351 -11.55 -9.89 0.39
CA VAL A 351 -12.12 -8.60 -0.01
C VAL A 351 -11.05 -7.50 0.01
N ILE A 352 -10.33 -7.40 1.11
CA ILE A 352 -9.27 -6.42 1.31
C ILE A 352 -8.13 -6.63 0.31
N ALA A 353 -7.69 -7.87 0.09
CA ALA A 353 -6.68 -8.18 -0.92
C ALA A 353 -7.10 -7.71 -2.32
N SER A 354 -8.36 -7.95 -2.68
CA SER A 354 -8.90 -7.54 -3.99
C SER A 354 -8.94 -6.03 -4.16
N VAL A 355 -9.39 -5.32 -3.13
CA VAL A 355 -9.49 -3.85 -3.13
C VAL A 355 -8.11 -3.21 -3.11
N CYS A 356 -7.21 -3.68 -2.24
CA CYS A 356 -5.84 -3.17 -2.15
C CYS A 356 -5.07 -3.39 -3.46
N GLY A 357 -5.19 -4.59 -4.04
CA GLY A 357 -4.56 -4.90 -5.32
C GLY A 357 -5.09 -4.03 -6.48
N TYR A 358 -6.40 -3.75 -6.50
CA TYR A 358 -7.00 -2.83 -7.47
C TYR A 358 -6.50 -1.39 -7.27
N MET A 359 -6.49 -0.88 -6.03
CA MET A 359 -6.00 0.48 -5.73
C MET A 359 -4.53 0.63 -6.13
N ALA A 360 -3.70 -0.35 -5.80
CA ALA A 360 -2.30 -0.33 -6.19
C ALA A 360 -2.13 -0.34 -7.71
N GLY A 361 -2.90 -1.18 -8.42
CA GLY A 361 -2.91 -1.19 -9.88
C GLY A 361 -3.30 0.15 -10.48
N LEU A 362 -4.14 0.92 -9.78
CA LEU A 362 -4.63 2.22 -10.24
C LEU A 362 -3.60 3.35 -10.05
N ILE A 363 -2.94 3.46 -8.90
CA ILE A 363 -2.08 4.61 -8.54
C ILE A 363 -0.70 4.26 -7.98
N GLY A 364 -0.36 2.99 -7.91
CA GLY A 364 0.87 2.51 -7.27
C GLY A 364 0.66 2.10 -5.81
N ALA A 365 1.52 1.22 -5.33
CA ALA A 365 1.46 0.69 -3.97
C ALA A 365 1.77 1.77 -2.92
N SER A 366 2.80 2.59 -3.16
CA SER A 366 3.22 3.67 -2.26
C SER A 366 2.17 4.75 -2.05
N ASN A 367 1.32 4.99 -3.05
CA ASN A 367 0.33 6.07 -3.03
C ASN A 367 -1.08 5.58 -2.65
N SER A 368 -1.27 4.28 -2.51
CA SER A 368 -2.57 3.75 -2.10
C SER A 368 -2.82 3.96 -0.60
N PRO A 369 -4.06 4.30 -0.20
CA PRO A 369 -4.39 4.64 1.17
C PRO A 369 -4.57 3.40 2.05
N ILE A 370 -3.52 2.59 2.21
CA ILE A 370 -3.55 1.35 3.02
C ILE A 370 -4.01 1.62 4.45
N SER A 371 -3.62 2.76 5.04
CA SER A 371 -4.09 3.14 6.37
C SER A 371 -5.61 3.32 6.44
N GLY A 372 -6.26 3.75 5.34
CA GLY A 372 -7.72 3.79 5.24
C GLY A 372 -8.35 2.40 5.30
N VAL A 373 -7.70 1.42 4.65
CA VAL A 373 -8.11 0.01 4.74
C VAL A 373 -7.91 -0.54 6.16
N GLY A 374 -6.82 -0.14 6.83
CA GLY A 374 -6.58 -0.48 8.25
C GLY A 374 -7.68 0.05 9.18
N ILE A 375 -8.17 1.27 8.91
CA ILE A 375 -9.33 1.83 9.62
C ILE A 375 -10.57 0.94 9.44
N LEU A 376 -10.89 0.56 8.21
CA LEU A 376 -12.03 -0.31 7.94
C LEU A 376 -11.87 -1.69 8.58
N ALA A 377 -10.67 -2.23 8.56
CA ALA A 377 -10.37 -3.53 9.16
C ALA A 377 -10.55 -3.51 10.69
N VAL A 378 -10.02 -2.50 11.40
CA VAL A 378 -10.16 -2.42 12.85
C VAL A 378 -11.60 -2.13 13.28
N VAL A 379 -12.32 -1.30 12.53
CA VAL A 379 -13.74 -1.06 12.78
C VAL A 379 -14.53 -2.35 12.57
N GLY A 380 -14.25 -3.10 11.51
CA GLY A 380 -14.91 -4.39 11.24
C GLY A 380 -14.69 -5.43 12.33
N VAL A 381 -13.44 -5.61 12.80
CA VAL A 381 -13.12 -6.51 13.94
C VAL A 381 -13.84 -6.04 15.20
N SER A 382 -13.79 -4.73 15.49
CA SER A 382 -14.42 -4.18 16.70
C SER A 382 -15.94 -4.37 16.69
N LEU A 383 -16.60 -4.15 15.54
CA LEU A 383 -18.04 -4.38 15.38
C LEU A 383 -18.39 -5.87 15.49
N MET A 384 -17.57 -6.74 14.92
CA MET A 384 -17.72 -8.18 15.08
C MET A 384 -17.67 -8.57 16.56
N MET A 385 -16.69 -8.06 17.31
CA MET A 385 -16.60 -8.34 18.75
C MET A 385 -17.86 -7.84 19.49
N LEU A 386 -18.33 -6.63 19.21
CA LEU A 386 -19.55 -6.10 19.81
C LEU A 386 -20.79 -6.96 19.50
N ALA A 387 -20.87 -7.51 18.29
CA ALA A 387 -21.98 -8.34 17.87
C ALA A 387 -22.02 -9.72 18.56
N PHE A 388 -20.85 -10.32 18.82
CA PHE A 388 -20.77 -11.68 19.35
C PHE A 388 -20.54 -11.78 20.86
N ILE A 389 -19.86 -10.81 21.47
CA ILE A 389 -19.56 -10.83 22.91
C ILE A 389 -20.08 -9.58 23.66
N GLY A 390 -20.59 -8.59 22.93
CA GLY A 390 -21.07 -7.35 23.53
C GLY A 390 -19.94 -6.40 23.95
N ARG A 391 -20.28 -5.39 24.75
CA ARG A 391 -19.31 -4.42 25.32
C ARG A 391 -18.60 -5.01 26.53
N GLY A 392 -17.39 -4.53 26.78
CA GLY A 392 -16.66 -4.89 27.99
C GLY A 392 -17.42 -4.50 29.27
N SER A 393 -17.41 -5.37 30.26
CA SER A 393 -18.08 -5.16 31.54
C SER A 393 -17.37 -4.10 32.40
N ASP A 394 -16.10 -3.90 32.16
CA ASP A 394 -15.22 -2.99 32.89
C ASP A 394 -14.10 -2.44 31.98
N VAL A 395 -13.30 -1.51 32.51
CA VAL A 395 -12.21 -0.86 31.77
C VAL A 395 -11.18 -1.88 31.29
N THR A 396 -10.78 -2.84 32.13
CA THR A 396 -9.76 -3.85 31.82
C THR A 396 -10.21 -4.76 30.68
N THR A 397 -11.48 -5.20 30.70
CA THR A 397 -12.06 -6.01 29.63
C THR A 397 -12.14 -5.21 28.33
N THR A 398 -12.53 -3.93 28.39
CA THR A 398 -12.58 -3.05 27.21
C THR A 398 -11.18 -2.84 26.62
N GLU A 399 -10.15 -2.61 27.44
CA GLU A 399 -8.77 -2.49 26.99
C GLU A 399 -8.25 -3.78 26.35
N ALA A 400 -8.56 -4.93 26.93
CA ALA A 400 -8.23 -6.23 26.34
C ALA A 400 -8.95 -6.45 25.00
N MET A 401 -10.20 -6.02 24.86
CA MET A 401 -10.94 -6.04 23.59
C MET A 401 -10.25 -5.15 22.54
N VAL A 402 -9.83 -3.95 22.90
CA VAL A 402 -9.10 -3.04 22.01
C VAL A 402 -7.78 -3.65 21.55
N ALA A 403 -7.02 -4.23 22.48
CA ALA A 403 -5.77 -4.90 22.17
C ALA A 403 -5.98 -6.10 21.25
N TYR A 404 -7.00 -6.93 21.48
CA TYR A 404 -7.35 -8.05 20.62
C TYR A 404 -7.78 -7.58 19.21
N ALA A 405 -8.58 -6.52 19.13
CA ALA A 405 -8.98 -5.94 17.85
C ALA A 405 -7.77 -5.46 17.04
N LEU A 406 -6.79 -4.82 17.67
CA LEU A 406 -5.53 -4.43 17.02
C LEU A 406 -4.71 -5.64 16.60
N PHE A 407 -4.60 -6.66 17.45
CA PHE A 407 -3.87 -7.87 17.13
C PHE A 407 -4.46 -8.61 15.91
N ALA A 408 -5.76 -8.80 15.88
CA ALA A 408 -6.46 -9.38 14.74
C ALA A 408 -6.34 -8.51 13.48
N THR A 409 -6.45 -7.18 13.64
CA THR A 409 -6.27 -6.21 12.55
C THR A 409 -4.85 -6.27 11.99
N ALA A 410 -3.82 -6.51 12.80
CA ALA A 410 -2.45 -6.62 12.30
C ALA A 410 -2.29 -7.77 11.30
N ILE A 411 -2.95 -8.92 11.52
CA ILE A 411 -2.96 -10.04 10.57
C ILE A 411 -3.63 -9.63 9.25
N VAL A 412 -4.81 -9.02 9.34
CA VAL A 412 -5.56 -8.53 8.16
C VAL A 412 -4.77 -7.43 7.44
N PHE A 413 -4.06 -6.59 8.17
CA PHE A 413 -3.24 -5.54 7.61
C PHE A 413 -2.02 -6.10 6.88
N GLY A 414 -1.43 -7.19 7.36
CA GLY A 414 -0.41 -7.95 6.63
C GLY A 414 -0.93 -8.44 5.27
N ILE A 415 -2.18 -8.94 5.21
CA ILE A 415 -2.84 -9.30 3.95
C ILE A 415 -2.96 -8.07 3.03
N ALA A 416 -3.46 -6.96 3.57
CA ALA A 416 -3.69 -5.72 2.83
C ALA A 416 -2.40 -5.19 2.18
N THR A 417 -1.33 -5.08 2.96
CA THR A 417 -0.05 -4.52 2.50
C THR A 417 0.57 -5.36 1.42
N ILE A 418 0.65 -6.67 1.64
CA ILE A 418 1.24 -7.60 0.68
C ILE A 418 0.42 -7.67 -0.60
N SER A 419 -0.91 -7.74 -0.53
CA SER A 419 -1.76 -7.76 -1.73
C SER A 419 -1.70 -6.46 -2.50
N ASN A 420 -1.45 -5.33 -1.83
CA ASN A 420 -1.26 -4.03 -2.45
C ASN A 420 -0.03 -3.98 -3.36
N ASP A 421 1.09 -4.56 -2.93
CA ASP A 421 2.37 -4.49 -3.66
C ASP A 421 2.58 -5.66 -4.62
N ASN A 422 2.17 -6.86 -4.23
CA ASN A 422 2.42 -8.08 -5.01
C ASN A 422 1.94 -8.00 -6.46
N LEU A 423 0.82 -7.33 -6.72
CA LEU A 423 0.31 -7.19 -8.08
C LEU A 423 1.17 -6.24 -8.92
N GLN A 424 1.87 -5.27 -8.32
CA GLN A 424 2.89 -4.46 -8.99
C GLN A 424 4.07 -5.34 -9.41
N ASP A 425 4.58 -6.17 -8.50
CA ASP A 425 5.68 -7.10 -8.78
C ASP A 425 5.30 -8.12 -9.84
N LEU A 426 4.09 -8.68 -9.77
CA LEU A 426 3.57 -9.63 -10.76
C LEU A 426 3.34 -8.96 -12.14
N LYS A 427 3.03 -7.66 -12.18
CA LYS A 427 3.00 -6.86 -13.41
C LYS A 427 4.39 -6.68 -13.98
N THR A 428 5.38 -6.33 -13.13
CA THR A 428 6.79 -6.28 -13.52
C THR A 428 7.22 -7.60 -14.17
N GLY A 429 6.94 -8.73 -13.50
CA GLY A 429 7.24 -10.06 -14.02
C GLY A 429 6.56 -10.38 -15.35
N GLN A 430 5.29 -10.01 -15.51
CA GLN A 430 4.56 -10.16 -16.77
C GLN A 430 5.28 -9.44 -17.91
N VAL A 431 5.68 -8.18 -17.68
CA VAL A 431 6.32 -7.34 -18.69
C VAL A 431 7.71 -7.84 -19.07
N VAL A 432 8.49 -8.38 -18.10
CA VAL A 432 9.84 -8.92 -18.38
C VAL A 432 9.84 -10.41 -18.77
N GLY A 433 8.68 -11.06 -18.82
CA GLY A 433 8.53 -12.46 -19.24
C GLY A 433 8.91 -13.47 -18.15
N ALA A 434 8.80 -13.13 -16.88
CA ALA A 434 9.06 -14.02 -15.76
C ALA A 434 7.98 -15.12 -15.61
N THR A 435 8.38 -16.24 -14.99
CA THR A 435 7.46 -17.34 -14.67
C THR A 435 6.69 -17.02 -13.38
N PRO A 436 5.34 -16.85 -13.43
CA PRO A 436 4.55 -16.37 -12.29
C PRO A 436 4.72 -17.20 -11.01
N TRP A 437 4.69 -18.53 -11.08
CA TRP A 437 4.82 -19.35 -9.87
C TRP A 437 6.16 -19.16 -9.15
N ARG A 438 7.26 -18.91 -9.89
CA ARG A 438 8.57 -18.65 -9.29
C ARG A 438 8.60 -17.32 -8.58
N GLN A 439 7.95 -16.33 -9.17
CA GLN A 439 7.80 -15.01 -8.55
C GLN A 439 6.87 -15.09 -7.32
N GLN A 440 5.78 -15.86 -7.39
CA GLN A 440 4.88 -16.09 -6.25
C GLN A 440 5.61 -16.79 -5.09
N VAL A 441 6.51 -17.74 -5.36
CA VAL A 441 7.40 -18.34 -4.35
C VAL A 441 8.38 -17.30 -3.80
N ALA A 442 8.94 -16.45 -4.65
CA ALA A 442 9.84 -15.36 -4.24
C ALA A 442 9.14 -14.37 -3.31
N LEU A 443 7.86 -14.05 -3.56
CA LEU A 443 7.03 -13.22 -2.66
C LEU A 443 6.89 -13.86 -1.29
N VAL A 444 6.61 -15.17 -1.20
CA VAL A 444 6.57 -15.90 0.08
C VAL A 444 7.92 -15.83 0.80
N ILE A 445 9.01 -16.04 0.07
CA ILE A 445 10.38 -15.94 0.64
C ILE A 445 10.63 -14.53 1.18
N GLY A 446 10.25 -13.50 0.44
CA GLY A 446 10.36 -12.10 0.89
C GLY A 446 9.54 -11.83 2.16
N VAL A 447 8.30 -12.31 2.21
CA VAL A 447 7.45 -12.25 3.41
C VAL A 447 8.15 -12.90 4.61
N LEU A 448 8.73 -14.09 4.45
CA LEU A 448 9.42 -14.78 5.54
C LEU A 448 10.66 -14.01 6.00
N PHE A 449 11.48 -13.48 5.12
CA PHE A 449 12.60 -12.61 5.48
C PHE A 449 12.13 -11.34 6.20
N GLY A 450 11.09 -10.67 5.69
CA GLY A 450 10.53 -9.48 6.32
C GLY A 450 9.94 -9.78 7.70
N SER A 451 9.24 -10.90 7.86
CA SER A 451 8.66 -11.31 9.14
C SER A 451 9.70 -11.58 10.23
N LEU A 452 10.90 -12.01 9.85
CA LEU A 452 12.02 -12.18 10.79
C LEU A 452 12.74 -10.86 11.07
N ALA A 453 12.78 -9.93 10.12
CA ALA A 453 13.46 -8.64 10.29
C ALA A 453 12.63 -7.64 11.12
N ILE A 454 11.32 -7.56 10.86
CA ILE A 454 10.42 -6.55 11.44
C ILE A 454 10.43 -6.53 12.97
N PRO A 455 10.32 -7.67 13.71
CA PRO A 455 10.31 -7.65 15.18
C PRO A 455 11.57 -7.05 15.79
N GLY A 456 12.73 -7.43 15.24
CA GLY A 456 14.02 -6.92 15.72
C GLY A 456 14.17 -5.42 15.50
N VAL A 457 13.76 -4.92 14.33
CA VAL A 457 13.79 -3.48 14.01
C VAL A 457 12.81 -2.71 14.89
N LEU A 458 11.58 -3.22 15.07
CA LEU A 458 10.57 -2.59 15.94
C LEU A 458 11.03 -2.50 17.38
N ASP A 459 11.60 -3.58 17.91
CA ASP A 459 12.08 -3.60 19.30
C ASP A 459 13.29 -2.68 19.49
N LEU A 460 14.22 -2.65 18.52
CA LEU A 460 15.33 -1.70 18.51
C LEU A 460 14.84 -0.25 18.55
N LEU A 461 13.86 0.12 17.72
CA LEU A 461 13.33 1.48 17.64
C LEU A 461 12.49 1.82 18.90
N ASN A 462 11.75 0.86 19.44
CA ASN A 462 11.02 1.03 20.69
C ASN A 462 11.98 1.32 21.87
N ASN A 463 13.07 0.57 21.97
CA ASN A 463 14.09 0.75 23.01
C ASN A 463 14.86 2.07 22.85
N ALA A 464 15.16 2.49 21.61
CA ALA A 464 15.90 3.71 21.32
C ALA A 464 15.06 4.97 21.52
N PHE A 465 13.84 5.00 21.01
CA PHE A 465 12.99 6.19 20.92
C PHE A 465 11.68 6.06 21.70
N GLY A 466 11.06 4.88 21.73
CA GLY A 466 9.66 4.70 22.15
C GLY A 466 8.66 5.27 21.15
N PHE A 467 7.37 5.25 21.51
CA PHE A 467 6.29 5.78 20.66
C PHE A 467 5.51 6.88 21.37
N ALA A 468 5.14 7.92 20.65
CA ALA A 468 4.29 8.98 21.17
C ALA A 468 2.93 8.39 21.62
N GLY A 469 2.48 8.82 22.80
CA GLY A 469 1.25 8.32 23.42
C GLY A 469 1.38 7.01 24.19
N ALA A 470 2.53 6.34 24.15
CA ALA A 470 2.79 5.19 25.02
C ALA A 470 3.06 5.61 26.48
N PRO A 471 2.78 4.74 27.46
CA PRO A 471 3.15 5.01 28.85
C PRO A 471 4.66 5.29 28.98
N GLY A 472 5.03 6.42 29.57
CA GLY A 472 6.44 6.82 29.72
C GLY A 472 7.11 7.29 28.43
N ALA A 473 6.36 7.73 27.43
CA ALA A 473 6.89 8.25 26.17
C ALA A 473 7.91 9.40 26.40
N ARG A 474 9.05 9.34 25.69
CA ARG A 474 10.11 10.33 25.74
C ARG A 474 9.80 11.50 24.83
N GLU A 475 10.45 12.67 25.01
CA GLU A 475 10.30 13.82 24.10
C GLU A 475 10.67 13.51 22.65
N GLN A 476 11.61 12.60 22.43
CA GLN A 476 12.08 12.16 21.11
C GLN A 476 11.33 10.94 20.57
N ALA A 477 10.20 10.56 21.20
CA ALA A 477 9.41 9.41 20.77
C ALA A 477 8.95 9.52 19.31
N LEU A 478 8.96 8.38 18.61
CA LEU A 478 8.46 8.31 17.24
C LEU A 478 6.96 8.60 17.20
N ALA A 479 6.54 9.42 16.25
CA ALA A 479 5.17 9.93 16.19
C ALA A 479 4.11 8.82 15.98
N ALA A 480 4.44 7.73 15.30
CA ALA A 480 3.58 6.59 14.97
C ALA A 480 2.13 6.98 14.60
N PRO A 481 1.91 7.94 13.69
CA PRO A 481 0.61 8.63 13.53
C PRO A 481 -0.51 7.70 13.08
N GLN A 482 -0.21 6.66 12.32
CA GLN A 482 -1.20 5.70 11.85
C GLN A 482 -1.61 4.72 12.97
N ALA A 483 -0.63 4.24 13.75
CA ALA A 483 -0.90 3.34 14.87
C ALA A 483 -1.74 4.05 15.95
N LEU A 484 -1.42 5.32 16.25
CA LEU A 484 -2.25 6.15 17.13
C LEU A 484 -3.70 6.27 16.64
N LEU A 485 -3.88 6.57 15.35
CA LEU A 485 -5.21 6.73 14.76
C LEU A 485 -6.02 5.43 14.82
N ILE A 486 -5.43 4.30 14.42
CA ILE A 486 -6.10 2.99 14.40
C ILE A 486 -6.44 2.54 15.83
N SER A 487 -5.54 2.78 16.79
CA SER A 487 -5.79 2.49 18.21
C SER A 487 -6.93 3.35 18.79
N ALA A 488 -6.94 4.64 18.46
CA ALA A 488 -8.01 5.54 18.90
C ALA A 488 -9.39 5.13 18.34
N LEU A 489 -9.41 4.62 17.09
CA LEU A 489 -10.62 4.08 16.48
C LEU A 489 -11.14 2.83 17.18
N ALA A 490 -10.26 1.87 17.46
CA ALA A 490 -10.64 0.67 18.20
C ALA A 490 -11.23 1.05 19.57
N LYS A 491 -10.59 1.97 20.30
CA LYS A 491 -11.12 2.53 21.55
C LYS A 491 -12.48 3.19 21.34
N GLY A 492 -12.64 4.02 20.32
CA GLY A 492 -13.90 4.73 20.04
C GLY A 492 -15.06 3.78 19.72
N VAL A 493 -14.83 2.72 18.94
CA VAL A 493 -15.88 1.73 18.62
C VAL A 493 -16.26 0.92 19.85
N LEU A 494 -15.28 0.36 20.56
CA LEU A 494 -15.51 -0.53 21.69
C LEU A 494 -15.94 0.22 22.95
N GLY A 495 -15.43 1.45 23.17
CA GLY A 495 -15.86 2.35 24.23
C GLY A 495 -17.20 3.08 23.97
N GLY A 496 -17.58 3.25 22.71
CA GLY A 496 -18.85 3.89 22.31
C GLY A 496 -18.75 5.35 21.89
N ASP A 497 -17.55 5.91 21.78
CA ASP A 497 -17.32 7.35 21.54
C ASP A 497 -17.00 7.68 20.05
N LEU A 498 -17.24 6.75 19.13
CA LEU A 498 -16.95 6.97 17.71
C LEU A 498 -17.99 7.90 17.06
N GLU A 499 -17.49 8.89 16.31
CA GLU A 499 -18.35 9.78 15.51
C GLU A 499 -18.85 9.10 14.22
N TRP A 500 -19.79 8.15 14.33
CA TRP A 500 -20.43 7.45 13.22
C TRP A 500 -20.97 8.35 12.11
N PRO A 501 -21.52 9.57 12.43
CA PRO A 501 -22.00 10.47 11.39
C PRO A 501 -20.94 10.88 10.36
N LEU A 502 -19.65 10.96 10.75
CA LEU A 502 -18.58 11.31 9.81
C LEU A 502 -18.31 10.19 8.79
N LEU A 503 -18.27 8.94 9.25
CA LEU A 503 -18.15 7.79 8.34
C LEU A 503 -19.38 7.68 7.43
N GLY A 504 -20.58 7.90 7.98
CA GLY A 504 -21.84 7.92 7.24
C GLY A 504 -21.88 9.02 6.16
N LEU A 505 -21.43 10.23 6.49
CA LEU A 505 -21.29 11.32 5.52
C LEU A 505 -20.33 10.93 4.38
N GLY A 506 -19.21 10.30 4.72
CA GLY A 506 -18.27 9.77 3.73
C GLY A 506 -18.90 8.72 2.82
N ALA A 507 -19.70 7.81 3.39
CA ALA A 507 -20.44 6.81 2.63
C ALA A 507 -21.44 7.46 1.65
N VAL A 508 -22.17 8.49 2.06
CA VAL A 508 -23.09 9.24 1.18
C VAL A 508 -22.32 9.91 0.05
N ILE A 509 -21.20 10.59 0.34
CA ILE A 509 -20.34 11.16 -0.69
C ILE A 509 -19.89 10.07 -1.68
N GLY A 510 -19.46 8.91 -1.18
CA GLY A 510 -19.06 7.77 -2.01
C GLY A 510 -20.17 7.32 -2.97
N VAL A 511 -21.40 7.17 -2.48
CA VAL A 511 -22.57 6.81 -3.31
C VAL A 511 -22.83 7.84 -4.41
N VAL A 512 -22.79 9.14 -4.07
CA VAL A 512 -22.99 10.23 -5.05
C VAL A 512 -21.91 10.18 -6.14
N ILE A 513 -20.63 9.98 -5.76
CA ILE A 513 -19.54 9.90 -6.73
C ILE A 513 -19.67 8.66 -7.62
N ILE A 514 -20.09 7.53 -7.07
CA ILE A 514 -20.39 6.31 -7.86
C ILE A 514 -21.46 6.60 -8.93
N ALA A 515 -22.54 7.27 -8.52
CA ALA A 515 -23.60 7.64 -9.46
C ALA A 515 -23.08 8.57 -10.59
N ILE A 516 -22.27 9.57 -10.22
CA ILE A 516 -21.63 10.49 -11.19
C ILE A 516 -20.72 9.72 -12.15
N ASP A 517 -19.84 8.84 -11.62
CA ASP A 517 -18.93 8.04 -12.46
C ASP A 517 -19.69 7.15 -13.45
N GLU A 518 -20.78 6.51 -13.00
CA GLU A 518 -21.62 5.70 -13.91
C GLU A 518 -22.30 6.52 -15.01
N LEU A 519 -22.80 7.71 -14.67
CA LEU A 519 -23.38 8.63 -15.66
C LEU A 519 -22.33 9.11 -16.67
N LEU A 520 -21.13 9.48 -16.20
CA LEU A 520 -20.01 9.87 -17.07
C LEU A 520 -19.60 8.71 -17.99
N GLY A 521 -19.53 7.49 -17.47
CA GLY A 521 -19.22 6.30 -18.25
C GLY A 521 -20.26 6.03 -19.34
N ARG A 522 -21.57 6.16 -19.04
CA ARG A 522 -22.65 6.03 -20.04
C ARG A 522 -22.58 7.14 -21.09
N ALA A 523 -22.19 8.34 -20.70
CA ALA A 523 -22.03 9.48 -21.60
C ALA A 523 -20.70 9.42 -22.41
N ARG A 524 -19.90 8.37 -22.27
CA ARG A 524 -18.55 8.22 -22.88
C ARG A 524 -17.63 9.41 -22.62
N LYS A 525 -17.74 10.01 -21.43
CA LYS A 525 -16.89 11.10 -20.96
C LYS A 525 -15.78 10.55 -20.06
N LEU A 526 -14.88 11.46 -19.63
CA LEU A 526 -13.81 11.13 -18.68
C LEU A 526 -14.42 10.50 -17.43
N ARG A 527 -13.95 9.32 -17.06
CA ARG A 527 -14.36 8.61 -15.84
C ARG A 527 -13.86 9.33 -14.59
N LEU A 528 -14.60 9.15 -13.50
CA LEU A 528 -14.27 9.69 -12.19
C LEU A 528 -14.17 8.53 -11.19
N PRO A 529 -13.07 7.74 -11.18
CA PRO A 529 -12.96 6.57 -10.32
C PRO A 529 -13.26 6.89 -8.86
N PRO A 530 -14.29 6.26 -8.23
CA PRO A 530 -14.74 6.63 -6.89
C PRO A 530 -13.66 6.47 -5.82
N LEU A 531 -12.80 5.43 -5.93
CA LEU A 531 -11.65 5.26 -5.05
C LEU A 531 -10.66 6.42 -5.20
N GLY A 532 -10.44 6.94 -6.42
CA GLY A 532 -9.59 8.11 -6.65
C GLY A 532 -10.11 9.37 -5.93
N VAL A 533 -11.43 9.58 -5.93
CA VAL A 533 -12.05 10.67 -5.16
C VAL A 533 -11.87 10.45 -3.67
N GLY A 534 -12.15 9.25 -3.18
CA GLY A 534 -11.94 8.89 -1.77
C GLY A 534 -10.49 9.11 -1.30
N MET A 535 -9.51 8.79 -2.15
CA MET A 535 -8.09 9.06 -1.89
C MET A 535 -7.80 10.56 -1.81
N GLY A 536 -8.38 11.37 -2.70
CA GLY A 536 -8.26 12.82 -2.66
C GLY A 536 -8.87 13.46 -1.41
N VAL A 537 -9.90 12.84 -0.81
CA VAL A 537 -10.47 13.26 0.48
C VAL A 537 -9.58 12.82 1.65
N TYR A 538 -9.03 11.62 1.61
CA TYR A 538 -8.33 10.97 2.73
C TYR A 538 -6.86 11.38 2.85
N LEU A 539 -6.15 11.46 1.72
CA LEU A 539 -4.72 11.76 1.69
C LEU A 539 -4.45 13.25 1.88
N PRO A 540 -3.28 13.65 2.43
CA PRO A 540 -2.89 15.04 2.50
C PRO A 540 -2.86 15.69 1.11
N MET A 541 -3.33 16.93 1.01
CA MET A 541 -3.32 17.67 -0.27
C MET A 541 -1.92 17.80 -0.84
N SER A 542 -0.91 17.99 0.00
CA SER A 542 0.48 18.14 -0.44
C SER A 542 0.97 16.99 -1.31
N LEU A 543 0.49 15.77 -1.06
CA LEU A 543 0.82 14.60 -1.87
C LEU A 543 -0.07 14.52 -3.13
N THR A 544 -1.38 14.63 -2.94
CA THR A 544 -2.36 14.37 -4.00
C THR A 544 -2.37 15.44 -5.09
N LEU A 545 -2.15 16.71 -4.73
CA LEU A 545 -2.15 17.82 -5.71
C LEU A 545 -1.03 17.65 -6.75
N LEU A 546 0.14 17.16 -6.35
CA LEU A 546 1.25 17.00 -7.28
C LEU A 546 1.02 15.81 -8.25
N ILE A 547 0.32 14.76 -7.82
CA ILE A 547 -0.14 13.68 -8.71
C ILE A 547 -1.12 14.25 -9.76
N VAL A 548 -2.03 15.13 -9.35
CA VAL A 548 -2.94 15.83 -10.28
C VAL A 548 -2.15 16.64 -11.31
N VAL A 549 -1.19 17.44 -10.87
CA VAL A 549 -0.32 18.22 -11.77
C VAL A 549 0.43 17.31 -12.73
N GLY A 550 1.01 16.21 -12.22
CA GLY A 550 1.70 15.20 -13.04
C GLY A 550 0.79 14.57 -14.10
N SER A 551 -0.48 14.28 -13.75
CA SER A 551 -1.45 13.70 -14.69
C SER A 551 -1.82 14.67 -15.82
N VAL A 552 -1.94 15.96 -15.53
CA VAL A 552 -2.21 16.99 -16.53
C VAL A 552 -1.00 17.19 -17.46
N ILE A 553 0.21 17.27 -16.88
CA ILE A 553 1.46 17.37 -17.65
C ILE A 553 1.62 16.14 -18.55
N GLY A 554 1.41 14.94 -18.00
CA GLY A 554 1.49 13.68 -18.74
C GLY A 554 0.54 13.62 -19.92
N THR A 555 -0.72 14.00 -19.72
CA THR A 555 -1.72 14.03 -20.80
C THR A 555 -1.35 15.04 -21.89
N ARG A 556 -0.80 16.18 -21.53
CA ARG A 556 -0.33 17.15 -22.54
C ARG A 556 0.91 16.66 -23.28
N TYR A 557 1.80 15.96 -22.58
CA TYR A 557 2.96 15.32 -23.20
C TYR A 557 2.54 14.23 -24.18
N GLU A 558 1.60 13.36 -23.82
CA GLU A 558 1.06 12.31 -24.71
C GLU A 558 0.42 12.90 -25.97
N ALA A 559 -0.39 13.95 -25.81
CA ALA A 559 -0.98 14.66 -26.93
C ALA A 559 0.06 15.33 -27.86
N TRP A 560 1.21 15.75 -27.31
CA TRP A 560 2.36 16.22 -28.09
C TRP A 560 3.07 15.04 -28.77
N ALA A 561 3.29 13.94 -28.05
CA ALA A 561 3.97 12.74 -28.56
C ALA A 561 3.21 12.12 -29.75
N GLU A 562 1.88 12.13 -29.74
CA GLU A 562 1.04 11.67 -30.83
C GLU A 562 1.25 12.43 -32.17
N ARG A 563 1.81 13.64 -32.09
CA ARG A 563 2.11 14.47 -33.28
C ARG A 563 3.52 14.30 -33.79
N GLN A 564 4.36 13.48 -33.14
CA GLN A 564 5.74 13.24 -33.55
C GLN A 564 5.81 12.23 -34.70
N PRO A 565 6.89 12.23 -35.47
CA PRO A 565 7.09 11.26 -36.54
C PRO A 565 7.08 9.80 -36.09
N ASP A 566 7.50 9.56 -34.85
CA ASP A 566 7.47 8.25 -34.18
C ASP A 566 6.75 8.41 -32.82
N PRO A 567 5.42 8.31 -32.78
CA PRO A 567 4.63 8.50 -31.57
C PRO A 567 4.94 7.48 -30.48
N GLU A 568 5.21 6.22 -30.84
CA GLU A 568 5.46 5.16 -29.87
C GLU A 568 6.77 5.38 -29.10
N THR A 569 7.85 5.71 -29.82
CA THR A 569 9.12 6.07 -29.18
C THR A 569 9.00 7.34 -28.34
N ALA A 570 8.27 8.37 -28.81
CA ALA A 570 8.05 9.59 -28.04
C ALA A 570 7.27 9.31 -26.74
N LYS A 571 6.19 8.53 -26.78
CA LYS A 571 5.44 8.11 -25.57
C LYS A 571 6.31 7.31 -24.61
N ARG A 572 7.14 6.40 -25.13
CA ARG A 572 8.09 5.62 -24.32
C ARG A 572 9.06 6.51 -23.57
N PHE A 573 9.61 7.56 -24.18
CA PHE A 573 10.48 8.51 -23.47
C PHE A 573 9.75 9.26 -22.34
N GLY A 574 8.46 9.55 -22.46
CA GLY A 574 7.65 10.10 -21.37
C GLY A 574 7.57 9.16 -20.17
N VAL A 575 7.28 7.87 -20.45
CA VAL A 575 7.25 6.83 -19.42
C VAL A 575 8.63 6.67 -18.76
N LEU A 576 9.73 6.66 -19.55
CA LEU A 576 11.09 6.56 -19.03
C LEU A 576 11.49 7.76 -18.18
N ALA A 577 11.08 8.96 -18.56
CA ALA A 577 11.32 10.18 -17.77
C ALA A 577 10.56 10.12 -16.44
N ALA A 578 9.28 9.75 -16.45
CA ALA A 578 8.47 9.56 -15.25
C ALA A 578 9.07 8.48 -14.33
N THR A 579 9.49 7.35 -14.92
CA THR A 579 10.20 6.28 -14.21
C THR A 579 11.46 6.80 -13.53
N GLY A 580 12.29 7.57 -14.24
CA GLY A 580 13.51 8.14 -13.67
C GLY A 580 13.23 9.08 -12.49
N LEU A 581 12.17 9.90 -12.56
CA LEU A 581 11.77 10.76 -11.43
C LEU A 581 11.42 9.92 -10.19
N ILE A 582 10.69 8.82 -10.36
CA ILE A 582 10.33 7.89 -9.28
C ILE A 582 11.60 7.20 -8.72
N VAL A 583 12.45 6.68 -9.60
CA VAL A 583 13.70 5.99 -9.23
C VAL A 583 14.61 6.90 -8.40
N GLY A 584 14.83 8.14 -8.85
CA GLY A 584 15.77 9.06 -8.20
C GLY A 584 15.36 9.38 -6.76
N GLU A 585 14.09 9.70 -6.53
CA GLU A 585 13.59 10.00 -5.18
C GLU A 585 13.55 8.75 -4.29
N SER A 586 13.19 7.59 -4.87
CA SER A 586 13.17 6.32 -4.14
C SER A 586 14.57 5.90 -3.69
N LEU A 587 15.58 6.00 -4.56
CA LEU A 587 16.97 5.71 -4.20
C LEU A 587 17.51 6.67 -3.14
N PHE A 588 17.17 7.97 -3.27
CA PHE A 588 17.53 8.96 -2.26
C PHE A 588 16.92 8.63 -0.89
N GLY A 589 15.61 8.29 -0.84
CA GLY A 589 14.91 7.92 0.39
C GLY A 589 15.44 6.66 1.08
N VAL A 590 16.15 5.79 0.35
CA VAL A 590 16.86 4.63 0.92
C VAL A 590 18.23 5.01 1.47
N ALA A 591 18.91 5.99 0.85
CA ALA A 591 20.27 6.39 1.22
C ALA A 591 20.32 7.35 2.41
N PHE A 592 19.24 8.11 2.66
CA PHE A 592 19.10 9.14 3.69
C PHE A 592 17.93 8.90 4.62
#